data_b9aaf62576f52dcf1d31e11b291cd670
#
_entry.id   b9aaf62576f52dcf1d31e11b291cd670
#
_cell.length_a   1.000
_cell.length_b   1.000
_cell.length_c   1.000
_cell.angle_alpha   90.00
_cell.angle_beta   90.00
_cell.angle_gamma   90.00
#
_symmetry.space_group_name_H-M   'P 1'
#
loop_
_entity.id
_entity.type
_entity.pdbx_description
1 polymer ?
#
loop_
_entity_poly.entity_id
_entity_poly.type
_entity_poly.pdbx_seq_one_letter_code
_entity_poly.pdbx_strand_id
1 'polypeptide(L)'
;MSQVFHFGVAGYVHKAHAYGELIPAIDSVLRRIRFIGSGLGDNAYSKNIGDISQHRVQFYSDDAILLESFGRHVAAGLRAGDTAFVVATKSHLDALAHRLRLEGLDLDSAMQQGTYVALDAATAVSNFMVGDLPDPARWAERSKGFAELAGSARKRGHRVVACGETTDLLWSEGKTEAAIRAERLWNEVVKTHGVDAVCGYSLNNFQDKDELLFESVCVEHSGFVSR
;
A
#
# COMPACT_ATOMS: atom_id res chain seq x y z
N MET A 1 19.93 3.14 3.31
CA MET A 1 19.70 2.37 2.07
C MET A 1 19.54 3.20 0.80
N SER A 2 19.20 4.49 0.89
CA SER A 2 19.01 5.41 -0.26
C SER A 2 20.24 5.62 -1.15
N GLN A 3 21.45 5.29 -0.68
CA GLN A 3 22.67 5.46 -1.48
C GLN A 3 22.92 4.36 -2.51
N VAL A 4 22.26 3.20 -2.42
CA VAL A 4 22.58 2.05 -3.27
C VAL A 4 22.03 2.23 -4.69
N PHE A 5 20.88 2.88 -4.86
CA PHE A 5 20.27 3.11 -6.17
C PHE A 5 20.85 4.29 -6.94
N HIS A 6 21.60 5.16 -6.26
CA HIS A 6 22.30 6.32 -6.89
C HIS A 6 23.40 5.92 -7.87
N PHE A 7 23.80 4.64 -7.88
CA PHE A 7 24.90 4.11 -8.70
C PHE A 7 24.44 3.24 -9.88
N GLY A 8 23.20 3.38 -10.33
CA GLY A 8 22.69 2.58 -11.46
C GLY A 8 22.54 1.09 -11.13
N VAL A 9 22.28 0.76 -9.87
CA VAL A 9 22.09 -0.62 -9.41
C VAL A 9 20.78 -1.17 -9.96
N ALA A 10 20.86 -2.24 -10.74
CA ALA A 10 19.72 -2.89 -11.38
C ALA A 10 19.01 -3.89 -10.45
N GLY A 11 19.58 -4.24 -9.31
CA GLY A 11 18.98 -5.15 -8.34
C GLY A 11 19.69 -5.13 -6.99
N TYR A 12 18.96 -5.55 -5.94
CA TYR A 12 19.47 -5.68 -4.59
C TYR A 12 19.13 -7.06 -4.03
N VAL A 13 20.11 -7.72 -3.43
CA VAL A 13 19.97 -8.99 -2.71
C VAL A 13 20.57 -8.84 -1.32
N HIS A 14 19.82 -9.17 -0.28
CA HIS A 14 20.33 -9.14 1.08
C HIS A 14 21.32 -10.28 1.28
N LYS A 15 22.50 -10.00 1.88
CA LYS A 15 23.60 -10.96 2.03
C LYS A 15 23.16 -12.28 2.68
N ALA A 16 22.26 -12.23 3.65
CA ALA A 16 21.73 -13.42 4.33
C ALA A 16 20.86 -14.32 3.43
N HIS A 17 20.33 -13.78 2.32
CA HIS A 17 19.44 -14.48 1.38
C HIS A 17 20.11 -14.72 0.02
N ALA A 18 21.38 -14.35 -0.12
CA ALA A 18 22.09 -14.41 -1.40
C ALA A 18 22.06 -15.81 -2.04
N TYR A 19 22.11 -16.88 -1.23
CA TYR A 19 22.12 -18.24 -1.74
C TYR A 19 20.87 -18.60 -2.56
N GLY A 20 19.69 -18.12 -2.15
CA GLY A 20 18.42 -18.39 -2.86
C GLY A 20 18.01 -17.34 -3.88
N GLU A 21 18.53 -16.12 -3.75
CA GLU A 21 18.03 -14.96 -4.49
C GLU A 21 19.01 -14.43 -5.56
N LEU A 22 20.29 -14.79 -5.49
CA LEU A 22 21.29 -14.24 -6.41
C LEU A 22 21.00 -14.63 -7.88
N ILE A 23 20.63 -15.89 -8.14
CA ILE A 23 20.36 -16.36 -9.51
C ILE A 23 19.07 -15.73 -10.06
N PRO A 24 17.95 -15.72 -9.31
CA PRO A 24 16.75 -14.98 -9.73
C PRO A 24 16.99 -13.48 -9.94
N ALA A 25 17.84 -12.87 -9.10
CA ALA A 25 18.22 -11.46 -9.26
C ALA A 25 18.97 -11.21 -10.57
N ILE A 26 19.97 -12.05 -10.88
CA ILE A 26 20.74 -11.97 -12.12
C ILE A 26 19.84 -12.17 -13.35
N ASP A 27 18.97 -13.17 -13.33
CA ASP A 27 18.04 -13.43 -14.45
C ASP A 27 17.08 -12.24 -14.67
N SER A 28 16.55 -11.65 -13.60
CA SER A 28 15.70 -10.46 -13.66
C SER A 28 16.43 -9.26 -14.26
N VAL A 29 17.66 -9.01 -13.80
CA VAL A 29 18.49 -7.89 -14.30
C VAL A 29 18.87 -8.08 -15.77
N LEU A 30 19.18 -9.31 -16.20
CA LEU A 30 19.47 -9.62 -17.60
C LEU A 30 18.26 -9.40 -18.51
N ARG A 31 17.05 -9.55 -17.97
CA ARG A 31 15.79 -9.22 -18.65
C ARG A 31 15.42 -7.74 -18.53
N ARG A 32 16.30 -6.88 -18.02
CA ARG A 32 16.09 -5.46 -17.72
C ARG A 32 14.97 -5.22 -16.70
N ILE A 33 14.69 -6.19 -15.83
CA ILE A 33 13.75 -6.08 -14.72
C ILE A 33 14.57 -5.80 -13.47
N ARG A 34 14.25 -4.75 -12.73
CA ARG A 34 14.87 -4.50 -11.42
C ARG A 34 14.49 -5.61 -10.45
N PHE A 35 15.46 -6.10 -9.69
CA PHE A 35 15.25 -7.13 -8.68
C PHE A 35 15.51 -6.58 -7.28
N ILE A 36 14.59 -6.80 -6.38
CA ILE A 36 14.74 -6.49 -4.95
C ILE A 36 14.49 -7.79 -4.18
N GLY A 37 15.51 -8.29 -3.53
CA GLY A 37 15.45 -9.55 -2.79
C GLY A 37 14.63 -9.45 -1.52
N SER A 38 14.12 -10.60 -1.05
CA SER A 38 13.19 -10.75 0.09
C SER A 38 13.77 -10.33 1.45
N GLY A 39 15.04 -10.15 1.59
CA GLY A 39 15.67 -9.75 2.86
C GLY A 39 15.37 -8.34 3.36
N LEU A 40 14.59 -7.56 2.63
CA LEU A 40 14.14 -6.23 3.03
C LEU A 40 12.70 -6.21 3.58
N GLY A 41 11.98 -7.33 3.53
CA GLY A 41 10.55 -7.39 3.89
C GLY A 41 10.04 -8.66 4.55
N ASP A 42 10.75 -9.76 4.54
CA ASP A 42 10.21 -11.07 4.93
C ASP A 42 10.54 -11.53 6.35
N ASN A 43 10.42 -10.68 7.35
CA ASN A 43 10.55 -11.15 8.72
C ASN A 43 9.42 -10.67 9.62
N ALA A 44 8.16 -10.98 9.28
CA ALA A 44 7.10 -10.74 10.26
C ALA A 44 5.81 -11.53 10.05
N TYR A 45 5.86 -12.77 9.55
CA TYR A 45 4.79 -13.72 9.85
C TYR A 45 5.22 -14.66 10.98
N SER A 46 5.90 -14.14 12.00
CA SER A 46 6.17 -14.86 13.23
C SER A 46 5.73 -14.04 14.42
N LYS A 47 4.56 -14.42 14.94
CA LYS A 47 4.11 -14.25 16.32
C LYS A 47 4.87 -13.24 17.16
N ASN A 48 4.39 -11.98 17.16
CA ASN A 48 4.23 -11.23 18.39
C ASN A 48 3.05 -10.30 18.22
N ILE A 49 1.97 -10.54 18.94
CA ILE A 49 0.81 -9.69 19.11
C ILE A 49 1.27 -8.49 19.93
N GLY A 50 1.84 -7.52 19.23
CA GLY A 50 2.34 -6.28 19.80
C GLY A 50 2.84 -5.37 18.68
N ASP A 51 2.02 -4.41 18.29
CA ASP A 51 2.39 -3.13 17.67
C ASP A 51 3.36 -3.18 16.48
N ILE A 52 3.03 -3.83 15.37
CA ILE A 52 3.76 -3.59 14.14
C ILE A 52 2.79 -3.05 13.09
N SER A 53 2.66 -1.72 13.08
CA SER A 53 2.11 -1.02 11.93
C SER A 53 3.05 -1.23 10.75
N GLN A 54 2.53 -1.73 9.63
CA GLN A 54 3.31 -1.90 8.41
C GLN A 54 2.74 -0.97 7.34
N HIS A 55 3.61 -0.21 6.72
CA HIS A 55 3.28 0.61 5.57
C HIS A 55 4.11 0.10 4.39
N ARG A 56 3.52 -0.75 3.58
CA ARG A 56 4.20 -1.45 2.48
C ARG A 56 3.79 -0.88 1.13
N VAL A 57 4.70 -0.92 0.18
CA VAL A 57 4.43 -0.54 -1.20
C VAL A 57 4.35 -1.77 -2.11
N GLN A 58 3.37 -1.76 -3.02
CA GLN A 58 3.22 -2.68 -4.14
C GLN A 58 3.43 -1.92 -5.44
N PHE A 59 4.56 -2.14 -6.11
CA PHE A 59 4.71 -1.68 -7.49
C PHE A 59 4.09 -2.70 -8.46
N TYR A 60 3.36 -2.23 -9.45
CA TYR A 60 2.70 -3.10 -10.42
C TYR A 60 2.82 -2.54 -11.84
N SER A 61 2.91 -3.44 -12.82
CA SER A 61 2.89 -3.12 -14.25
C SER A 61 1.58 -3.52 -14.92
N ASP A 62 0.73 -4.26 -14.20
CA ASP A 62 -0.55 -4.80 -14.64
C ASP A 62 -1.53 -4.77 -13.46
N ASP A 63 -2.74 -4.30 -13.70
CA ASP A 63 -3.81 -4.19 -12.69
C ASP A 63 -4.13 -5.54 -12.03
N ALA A 64 -3.94 -6.66 -12.75
CA ALA A 64 -4.13 -7.99 -12.17
C ALA A 64 -3.18 -8.25 -10.99
N ILE A 65 -1.96 -7.73 -11.04
CA ILE A 65 -0.97 -7.85 -9.95
C ILE A 65 -1.44 -7.06 -8.73
N LEU A 66 -1.92 -5.83 -8.95
CA LEU A 66 -2.47 -4.99 -7.87
C LEU A 66 -3.68 -5.66 -7.22
N LEU A 67 -4.63 -6.09 -8.05
CA LEU A 67 -5.88 -6.71 -7.59
C LEU A 67 -5.62 -8.04 -6.85
N GLU A 68 -4.62 -8.81 -7.26
CA GLU A 68 -4.20 -10.00 -6.54
C GLU A 68 -3.61 -9.65 -5.18
N SER A 69 -2.74 -8.66 -5.12
CA SER A 69 -2.09 -8.21 -3.88
C SER A 69 -3.13 -7.65 -2.88
N PHE A 70 -3.96 -6.71 -3.34
CA PHE A 70 -5.03 -6.13 -2.53
C PHE A 70 -6.05 -7.19 -2.10
N GLY A 71 -6.43 -8.10 -3.02
CA GLY A 71 -7.36 -9.19 -2.74
C GLY A 71 -6.86 -10.10 -1.62
N ARG A 72 -5.61 -10.56 -1.72
CA ARG A 72 -4.98 -11.36 -0.65
C ARG A 72 -4.95 -10.64 0.69
N HIS A 73 -4.52 -9.37 0.69
CA HIS A 73 -4.40 -8.58 1.92
C HIS A 73 -5.75 -8.35 2.59
N VAL A 74 -6.75 -7.90 1.84
CA VAL A 74 -8.11 -7.67 2.31
C VAL A 74 -8.78 -8.97 2.76
N ALA A 75 -8.68 -10.04 1.96
CA ALA A 75 -9.29 -11.33 2.30
C ALA A 75 -8.70 -11.93 3.58
N ALA A 76 -7.37 -11.84 3.74
CA ALA A 76 -6.70 -12.31 4.95
C ALA A 76 -7.19 -11.53 6.19
N GLY A 77 -7.28 -10.21 6.10
CA GLY A 77 -7.78 -9.36 7.18
C GLY A 77 -9.23 -9.69 7.54
N LEU A 78 -10.15 -9.72 6.56
CA LEU A 78 -11.56 -10.03 6.80
C LEU A 78 -11.77 -11.44 7.40
N ARG A 79 -11.02 -12.45 6.92
CA ARG A 79 -11.07 -13.82 7.50
C ARG A 79 -10.54 -13.88 8.93
N ALA A 80 -9.61 -12.98 9.29
CA ALA A 80 -9.11 -12.83 10.65
C ALA A 80 -10.06 -12.02 11.56
N GLY A 81 -11.14 -11.45 11.03
CA GLY A 81 -12.07 -10.57 11.75
C GLY A 81 -11.63 -9.10 11.78
N ASP A 82 -10.54 -8.77 11.11
CA ASP A 82 -10.04 -7.40 11.00
C ASP A 82 -10.99 -6.52 10.16
N THR A 83 -10.84 -5.22 10.27
CA THR A 83 -11.56 -4.28 9.43
C THR A 83 -10.73 -3.93 8.21
N ALA A 84 -11.29 -4.06 7.02
CA ALA A 84 -10.63 -3.70 5.77
C ALA A 84 -11.06 -2.30 5.31
N PHE A 85 -10.08 -1.45 5.02
CA PHE A 85 -10.28 -0.10 4.49
C PHE A 85 -9.57 0.00 3.13
N VAL A 86 -10.33 0.25 2.06
CA VAL A 86 -9.81 0.28 0.70
C VAL A 86 -10.11 1.63 0.05
N VAL A 87 -9.08 2.27 -0.48
CA VAL A 87 -9.22 3.50 -1.27
C VAL A 87 -8.60 3.27 -2.63
N ALA A 88 -9.43 3.05 -3.64
CA ALA A 88 -8.97 2.68 -4.97
C ALA A 88 -9.83 3.35 -6.06
N THR A 89 -9.38 3.29 -7.31
CA THR A 89 -10.20 3.73 -8.44
C THR A 89 -11.48 2.89 -8.52
N LYS A 90 -12.53 3.46 -9.07
CA LYS A 90 -13.81 2.76 -9.17
C LYS A 90 -13.70 1.41 -9.88
N SER A 91 -12.89 1.34 -10.95
CA SER A 91 -12.63 0.08 -11.68
C SER A 91 -11.97 -0.97 -10.80
N HIS A 92 -10.98 -0.57 -10.00
CA HIS A 92 -10.29 -1.48 -9.09
C HIS A 92 -11.18 -1.89 -7.90
N LEU A 93 -12.00 -0.99 -7.37
CA LEU A 93 -12.99 -1.33 -6.34
C LEU A 93 -13.98 -2.37 -6.82
N ASP A 94 -14.55 -2.20 -8.02
CA ASP A 94 -15.52 -3.13 -8.59
C ASP A 94 -14.87 -4.50 -8.85
N ALA A 95 -13.66 -4.53 -9.44
CA ALA A 95 -12.91 -5.75 -9.70
C ALA A 95 -12.49 -6.47 -8.41
N LEU A 96 -12.02 -5.72 -7.41
CA LEU A 96 -11.66 -6.26 -6.10
C LEU A 96 -12.87 -6.86 -5.38
N ALA A 97 -13.99 -6.15 -5.37
CA ALA A 97 -15.23 -6.65 -4.74
C ALA A 97 -15.73 -7.92 -5.43
N HIS A 98 -15.67 -7.98 -6.77
CA HIS A 98 -16.01 -9.19 -7.52
C HIS A 98 -15.09 -10.38 -7.12
N ARG A 99 -13.78 -10.16 -7.09
CA ARG A 99 -12.80 -11.16 -6.69
C ARG A 99 -13.07 -11.69 -5.27
N LEU A 100 -13.26 -10.81 -4.30
CA LEU A 100 -13.50 -11.17 -2.90
C LEU A 100 -14.78 -12.00 -2.73
N ARG A 101 -15.85 -11.67 -3.48
CA ARG A 101 -17.07 -12.49 -3.51
C ARG A 101 -16.84 -13.87 -4.11
N LEU A 102 -16.04 -13.98 -5.18
CA LEU A 102 -15.65 -15.29 -5.75
C LEU A 102 -14.85 -16.14 -4.76
N GLU A 103 -14.09 -15.51 -3.87
CA GLU A 103 -13.38 -16.16 -2.77
C GLU A 103 -14.27 -16.51 -1.57
N GLY A 104 -15.58 -16.32 -1.68
CA GLY A 104 -16.58 -16.68 -0.67
C GLY A 104 -16.75 -15.68 0.47
N LEU A 105 -16.27 -14.44 0.33
CA LEU A 105 -16.46 -13.39 1.33
C LEU A 105 -17.82 -12.70 1.14
N ASP A 106 -18.59 -12.61 2.23
CA ASP A 106 -19.86 -11.86 2.27
C ASP A 106 -19.57 -10.37 2.48
N LEU A 107 -19.26 -9.67 1.38
CA LEU A 107 -18.95 -8.24 1.43
C LEU A 107 -20.17 -7.39 1.81
N ASP A 108 -21.37 -7.83 1.48
CA ASP A 108 -22.58 -7.06 1.76
C ASP A 108 -22.83 -7.04 3.27
N SER A 109 -22.65 -8.17 3.94
CA SER A 109 -22.64 -8.24 5.40
C SER A 109 -21.48 -7.45 6.01
N ALA A 110 -20.27 -7.55 5.46
CA ALA A 110 -19.12 -6.82 5.95
C ALA A 110 -19.29 -5.29 5.83
N MET A 111 -19.91 -4.81 4.74
CA MET A 111 -20.24 -3.39 4.55
C MET A 111 -21.28 -2.93 5.59
N GLN A 112 -22.35 -3.72 5.80
CA GLN A 112 -23.39 -3.40 6.79
C GLN A 112 -22.84 -3.33 8.22
N GLN A 113 -21.88 -4.20 8.54
CA GLN A 113 -21.22 -4.24 9.84
C GLN A 113 -20.10 -3.19 9.98
N GLY A 114 -19.75 -2.47 8.92
CA GLY A 114 -18.65 -1.51 8.90
C GLY A 114 -17.25 -2.17 9.02
N THR A 115 -17.14 -3.46 8.68
CA THR A 115 -15.86 -4.18 8.65
C THR A 115 -15.22 -4.21 7.27
N TYR A 116 -15.93 -3.80 6.24
CA TYR A 116 -15.37 -3.49 4.91
C TYR A 116 -15.80 -2.10 4.49
N VAL A 117 -14.86 -1.20 4.31
CA VAL A 117 -15.08 0.18 3.87
C VAL A 117 -14.30 0.42 2.59
N ALA A 118 -14.99 0.80 1.54
CA ALA A 118 -14.42 1.08 0.23
C ALA A 118 -14.73 2.52 -0.19
N LEU A 119 -13.70 3.28 -0.57
CA LEU A 119 -13.83 4.67 -1.00
C LEU A 119 -13.18 4.84 -2.39
N ASP A 120 -13.86 5.60 -3.24
CA ASP A 120 -13.29 6.00 -4.53
C ASP A 120 -12.09 6.96 -4.34
N ALA A 121 -10.97 6.65 -4.99
CA ALA A 121 -9.71 7.38 -4.82
C ALA A 121 -9.82 8.85 -5.25
N ALA A 122 -10.50 9.14 -6.37
CA ALA A 122 -10.68 10.51 -6.84
C ALA A 122 -11.52 11.33 -5.86
N THR A 123 -12.57 10.73 -5.32
CA THR A 123 -13.40 11.33 -4.26
C THR A 123 -12.57 11.55 -2.99
N ALA A 124 -11.77 10.57 -2.58
CA ALA A 124 -10.91 10.71 -1.40
C ALA A 124 -9.90 11.85 -1.57
N VAL A 125 -9.22 11.93 -2.72
CA VAL A 125 -8.29 13.03 -3.06
C VAL A 125 -8.99 14.37 -3.00
N SER A 126 -10.14 14.53 -3.65
CA SER A 126 -10.87 15.81 -3.70
C SER A 126 -11.24 16.33 -2.29
N ASN A 127 -11.41 15.43 -1.34
CA ASN A 127 -11.82 15.77 0.01
C ASN A 127 -10.72 16.43 0.86
N PHE A 128 -9.45 16.14 0.57
CA PHE A 128 -8.34 16.72 1.34
C PHE A 128 -7.46 17.69 0.56
N MET A 129 -7.63 17.81 -0.75
CA MET A 129 -6.86 18.75 -1.56
C MET A 129 -7.46 20.18 -1.49
N VAL A 130 -6.57 21.18 -1.48
CA VAL A 130 -6.89 22.59 -1.73
C VAL A 130 -5.88 23.11 -2.74
N GLY A 131 -6.34 23.48 -3.92
CA GLY A 131 -5.44 23.69 -5.05
C GLY A 131 -4.66 22.43 -5.37
N ASP A 132 -3.34 22.54 -5.46
CA ASP A 132 -2.48 21.44 -5.88
C ASP A 132 -1.85 20.67 -4.72
N LEU A 133 -2.20 20.96 -3.46
CA LEU A 133 -1.59 20.34 -2.29
C LEU A 133 -2.62 19.82 -1.29
N PRO A 134 -2.28 18.76 -0.52
CA PRO A 134 -3.07 18.34 0.63
C PRO A 134 -3.16 19.44 1.67
N ASP A 135 -4.38 19.76 2.10
CA ASP A 135 -4.64 20.69 3.18
C ASP A 135 -4.62 19.96 4.53
N PRO A 136 -3.76 20.34 5.48
CA PRO A 136 -3.63 19.64 6.75
C PRO A 136 -4.92 19.63 7.59
N ALA A 137 -5.73 20.71 7.53
CA ALA A 137 -6.95 20.79 8.31
C ALA A 137 -8.02 19.86 7.75
N ARG A 138 -8.18 19.83 6.43
CA ARG A 138 -9.07 18.87 5.74
C ARG A 138 -8.64 17.44 5.97
N TRP A 139 -7.34 17.18 5.89
CA TRP A 139 -6.79 15.84 6.19
C TRP A 139 -7.12 15.41 7.61
N ALA A 140 -6.86 16.27 8.59
CA ALA A 140 -7.15 15.99 10.00
C ALA A 140 -8.63 15.71 10.24
N GLU A 141 -9.54 16.45 9.58
CA GLU A 141 -10.97 16.20 9.68
C GLU A 141 -11.37 14.83 9.10
N ARG A 142 -10.80 14.46 7.94
CA ARG A 142 -11.07 13.16 7.30
C ARG A 142 -10.48 11.99 8.08
N SER A 143 -9.31 12.20 8.70
CA SER A 143 -8.66 11.19 9.53
C SER A 143 -9.45 10.84 10.80
N LYS A 144 -10.39 11.70 11.26
CA LYS A 144 -11.28 11.38 12.38
C LYS A 144 -12.14 10.15 12.11
N GLY A 145 -12.76 10.06 10.94
CA GLY A 145 -13.57 8.89 10.57
C GLY A 145 -12.72 7.61 10.52
N PHE A 146 -11.48 7.71 10.05
CA PHE A 146 -10.55 6.58 10.11
C PHE A 146 -10.16 6.22 11.56
N ALA A 147 -9.90 7.20 12.40
CA ALA A 147 -9.60 6.98 13.83
C ALA A 147 -10.75 6.27 14.55
N GLU A 148 -12.00 6.64 14.24
CA GLU A 148 -13.20 5.98 14.77
C GLU A 148 -13.29 4.52 14.29
N LEU A 149 -13.02 4.27 13.02
CA LEU A 149 -12.97 2.94 12.43
C LEU A 149 -11.92 2.07 13.14
N ALA A 150 -10.69 2.59 13.29
CA ALA A 150 -9.60 1.90 13.96
C ALA A 150 -9.90 1.66 15.45
N GLY A 151 -10.50 2.64 16.13
CA GLY A 151 -10.96 2.52 17.52
C GLY A 151 -12.03 1.44 17.69
N SER A 152 -12.98 1.34 16.74
CA SER A 152 -14.02 0.32 16.72
C SER A 152 -13.45 -1.07 16.48
N ALA A 153 -12.51 -1.23 15.56
CA ALA A 153 -11.81 -2.49 15.33
C ALA A 153 -11.07 -2.95 16.60
N ARG A 154 -10.31 -2.05 17.21
CA ARG A 154 -9.55 -2.32 18.45
C ARG A 154 -10.44 -2.75 19.63
N LYS A 155 -11.60 -2.14 19.79
CA LYS A 155 -12.58 -2.53 20.83
C LYS A 155 -13.10 -3.96 20.65
N ARG A 156 -13.09 -4.47 19.41
CA ARG A 156 -13.44 -5.87 19.10
C ARG A 156 -12.25 -6.83 19.20
N GLY A 157 -11.04 -6.34 19.54
CA GLY A 157 -9.81 -7.13 19.56
C GLY A 157 -9.17 -7.36 18.20
N HIS A 158 -9.53 -6.54 17.21
CA HIS A 158 -9.09 -6.63 15.83
C HIS A 158 -8.33 -5.39 15.38
N ARG A 159 -7.73 -5.44 14.20
CA ARG A 159 -6.95 -4.36 13.59
C ARG A 159 -7.66 -3.80 12.36
N VAL A 160 -7.01 -2.84 11.73
CA VAL A 160 -7.35 -2.36 10.39
C VAL A 160 -6.27 -2.83 9.42
N VAL A 161 -6.69 -3.48 8.35
CA VAL A 161 -5.88 -3.68 7.15
C VAL A 161 -6.32 -2.65 6.11
N ALA A 162 -5.37 -2.02 5.42
CA ALA A 162 -5.70 -0.98 4.45
C ALA A 162 -5.02 -1.23 3.10
N CYS A 163 -5.72 -0.87 2.02
CA CYS A 163 -5.15 -0.79 0.68
C CYS A 163 -5.46 0.57 0.07
N GLY A 164 -4.48 1.18 -0.61
CA GLY A 164 -4.68 2.49 -1.22
C GLY A 164 -3.88 2.72 -2.48
N GLU A 165 -4.45 3.48 -3.41
CA GLU A 165 -3.80 4.01 -4.62
C GLU A 165 -4.02 5.52 -4.80
N THR A 166 -4.37 6.21 -3.70
CA THR A 166 -4.65 7.65 -3.69
C THR A 166 -3.45 8.46 -4.15
N THR A 167 -2.28 8.07 -3.73
CA THR A 167 -1.00 8.72 -4.05
C THR A 167 -0.52 8.39 -5.45
N ASP A 168 -0.79 7.19 -5.95
CA ASP A 168 -0.56 6.83 -7.35
C ASP A 168 -1.44 7.66 -8.30
N LEU A 169 -2.70 7.92 -7.91
CA LEU A 169 -3.58 8.80 -8.67
C LEU A 169 -3.02 10.23 -8.76
N LEU A 170 -2.58 10.81 -7.63
CA LEU A 170 -1.93 12.12 -7.62
C LEU A 170 -0.68 12.15 -8.48
N TRP A 171 0.07 11.07 -8.45
CA TRP A 171 1.28 10.90 -9.25
C TRP A 171 0.96 10.87 -10.74
N SER A 172 -0.03 10.08 -11.15
CA SER A 172 -0.46 9.99 -12.56
C SER A 172 -0.95 11.32 -13.13
N GLU A 173 -1.45 12.21 -12.27
CA GLU A 173 -1.85 13.58 -12.60
C GLU A 173 -0.66 14.59 -12.63
N GLY A 174 0.58 14.12 -12.41
CA GLY A 174 1.77 14.97 -12.33
C GLY A 174 1.89 15.78 -11.03
N LYS A 175 1.05 15.50 -10.03
CA LYS A 175 1.03 16.17 -8.72
C LYS A 175 1.98 15.48 -7.74
N THR A 176 3.24 15.35 -8.11
CA THR A 176 4.26 14.59 -7.39
C THR A 176 4.46 15.07 -5.95
N GLU A 177 4.54 16.39 -5.75
CA GLU A 177 4.70 16.95 -4.39
C GLU A 177 3.50 16.65 -3.51
N ALA A 178 2.30 16.68 -4.08
CA ALA A 178 1.07 16.32 -3.36
C ALA A 178 1.06 14.84 -2.97
N ALA A 179 1.51 13.95 -3.87
CA ALA A 179 1.61 12.53 -3.60
C ALA A 179 2.55 12.25 -2.41
N ILE A 180 3.75 12.84 -2.41
CA ILE A 180 4.71 12.67 -1.32
C ILE A 180 4.17 13.23 0.01
N ARG A 181 3.50 14.38 -0.03
CA ARG A 181 2.88 14.95 1.18
C ARG A 181 1.74 14.07 1.70
N ALA A 182 0.92 13.54 0.81
CA ALA A 182 -0.16 12.62 1.19
C ALA A 182 0.38 11.32 1.81
N GLU A 183 1.49 10.76 1.28
CA GLU A 183 2.16 9.60 1.86
C GLU A 183 2.65 9.87 3.29
N ARG A 184 3.26 11.02 3.54
CA ARG A 184 3.69 11.40 4.89
C ARG A 184 2.53 11.48 5.87
N LEU A 185 1.45 12.12 5.46
CA LEU A 185 0.24 12.22 6.26
C LEU A 185 -0.39 10.86 6.52
N TRP A 186 -0.40 9.98 5.52
CA TRP A 186 -0.89 8.62 5.65
C TRP A 186 0.00 7.79 6.58
N ASN A 187 1.32 7.92 6.47
CA ASN A 187 2.28 7.24 7.33
C ASN A 187 2.07 7.56 8.82
N GLU A 188 1.73 8.82 9.15
CA GLU A 188 1.35 9.19 10.52
C GLU A 188 0.06 8.49 10.99
N VAL A 189 -0.94 8.35 10.12
CA VAL A 189 -2.17 7.60 10.42
C VAL A 189 -1.88 6.13 10.66
N VAL A 190 -1.07 5.51 9.78
CA VAL A 190 -0.64 4.11 9.89
C VAL A 190 0.04 3.84 11.23
N LYS A 191 1.01 4.68 11.60
CA LYS A 191 1.75 4.56 12.86
C LYS A 191 0.86 4.79 14.08
N THR A 192 0.02 5.83 14.04
CA THR A 192 -0.82 6.22 15.19
C THR A 192 -1.88 5.16 15.50
N HIS A 193 -2.41 4.51 14.48
CA HIS A 193 -3.53 3.58 14.64
C HIS A 193 -3.17 2.09 14.53
N GLY A 194 -1.89 1.76 14.28
CA GLY A 194 -1.44 0.37 14.17
C GLY A 194 -2.02 -0.34 12.95
N VAL A 195 -2.03 0.35 11.79
CA VAL A 195 -2.60 -0.16 10.54
C VAL A 195 -1.59 -1.04 9.81
N ASP A 196 -2.07 -2.11 9.18
CA ASP A 196 -1.30 -2.87 8.20
C ASP A 196 -1.74 -2.42 6.79
N ALA A 197 -0.94 -1.56 6.17
CA ALA A 197 -1.27 -0.88 4.92
C ALA A 197 -0.43 -1.36 3.73
N VAL A 198 -1.06 -1.43 2.56
CA VAL A 198 -0.43 -1.65 1.27
C VAL A 198 -0.82 -0.51 0.32
N CYS A 199 0.17 0.26 -0.15
CA CYS A 199 -0.02 1.29 -1.16
C CYS A 199 0.38 0.76 -2.54
N GLY A 200 -0.49 0.89 -3.53
CA GLY A 200 -0.27 0.48 -4.91
C GLY A 200 0.28 1.63 -5.75
N TYR A 201 1.33 1.35 -6.52
CA TYR A 201 1.89 2.30 -7.49
C TYR A 201 2.10 1.64 -8.83
N SER A 202 1.54 2.22 -9.88
CA SER A 202 1.76 1.77 -11.25
C SER A 202 3.15 2.15 -11.73
N LEU A 203 3.92 1.16 -12.19
CA LEU A 203 5.22 1.39 -12.81
C LEU A 203 5.12 2.23 -14.08
N ASN A 204 3.95 2.28 -14.73
CA ASN A 204 3.71 3.11 -15.90
C ASN A 204 3.75 4.62 -15.59
N ASN A 205 3.57 5.00 -14.32
CA ASN A 205 3.64 6.39 -13.87
C ASN A 205 5.09 6.84 -13.59
N PHE A 206 6.06 5.92 -13.56
CA PHE A 206 7.49 6.24 -13.37
C PHE A 206 8.20 6.17 -14.71
N GLN A 207 8.47 7.33 -15.32
CA GLN A 207 9.27 7.44 -16.53
C GLN A 207 10.76 7.61 -16.20
N ASP A 208 11.66 7.44 -17.18
CA ASP A 208 13.14 7.36 -17.03
C ASP A 208 13.83 8.52 -16.26
N LYS A 209 13.10 9.54 -15.85
CA LYS A 209 13.61 10.73 -15.16
C LYS A 209 13.27 10.78 -13.66
N ASP A 210 12.51 9.80 -13.14
CA ASP A 210 11.88 9.89 -11.83
C ASP A 210 12.56 9.05 -10.74
N GLU A 211 13.88 8.80 -10.86
CA GLU A 211 14.63 8.00 -9.87
C GLU A 211 14.52 8.58 -8.44
N LEU A 212 14.64 9.90 -8.31
CA LEU A 212 14.50 10.59 -7.01
C LEU A 212 13.08 10.47 -6.45
N LEU A 213 12.10 10.42 -7.32
CA LEU A 213 10.71 10.32 -6.94
C LEU A 213 10.36 8.89 -6.50
N PHE A 214 10.86 7.89 -7.23
CA PHE A 214 10.76 6.49 -6.83
C PHE A 214 11.42 6.24 -5.46
N GLU A 215 12.62 6.81 -5.24
CA GLU A 215 13.28 6.77 -3.93
C GLU A 215 12.41 7.41 -2.84
N SER A 216 11.76 8.54 -3.12
CA SER A 216 10.89 9.23 -2.17
C SER A 216 9.72 8.35 -1.73
N VAL A 217 9.09 7.62 -2.66
CA VAL A 217 8.05 6.64 -2.32
C VAL A 217 8.63 5.52 -1.45
N CYS A 218 9.77 4.95 -1.84
CA CYS A 218 10.41 3.87 -1.09
C CYS A 218 10.77 4.27 0.35
N VAL A 219 11.17 5.53 0.58
CA VAL A 219 11.56 6.04 1.92
C VAL A 219 10.35 6.17 2.84
N GLU A 220 9.19 6.51 2.33
CA GLU A 220 7.96 6.66 3.13
C GLU A 220 7.35 5.29 3.53
N HIS A 221 7.79 4.20 2.94
CA HIS A 221 7.28 2.86 3.20
C HIS A 221 8.25 2.01 4.04
N SER A 222 7.70 1.14 4.90
CA SER A 222 8.49 0.24 5.75
C SER A 222 8.97 -1.02 5.04
N GLY A 223 8.44 -1.31 3.85
CA GLY A 223 8.79 -2.49 3.06
C GLY A 223 8.01 -2.61 1.77
N PHE A 224 8.26 -3.70 1.07
CA PHE A 224 7.62 -4.04 -0.20
C PHE A 224 6.71 -5.25 -0.04
N VAL A 225 5.67 -5.34 -0.86
CA VAL A 225 4.89 -6.57 -0.98
C VAL A 225 5.63 -7.49 -1.95
N SER A 226 6.04 -8.67 -1.49
CA SER A 226 6.59 -9.73 -2.34
C SER A 226 5.46 -10.51 -3.04
N ARG A 227 5.76 -11.02 -4.22
CA ARG A 227 4.86 -11.91 -4.96
C ARG A 227 4.71 -13.26 -4.29
#